data_f6676e5797d918ec2197150896b9aa77
#
_entry.id   f6676e5797d918ec2197150896b9aa77
#
_cell.length_a   1.000
_cell.length_b   1.000
_cell.length_c   1.000
_cell.angle_alpha   90.00
_cell.angle_beta   90.00
_cell.angle_gamma   90.00
#
_symmetry.space_group_name_H-M   'P 1'
#
loop_
_entity.id
_entity.type
_entity.pdbx_description
1 polymer ?
#
loop_
_entity_poly.entity_id
_entity_poly.type
_entity_poly.pdbx_seq_one_letter_code
_entity_poly.pdbx_strand_id
1 'polypeptide(L)'
;MSVFDRCRRWSVGLALGSSCLGAAAPVAPGHRFACTDYTQGKVFLVAADGTIEWEYQTRQCNDLWVLPNGNLLFNTGRGVREVNRAKEVVFDYQSKSEIYACQRLANGDTFVGECNAGRLLEIAPDGRIAREVRLLPEGKDGGHLYMRNARKLPNGHYLVAHYGEEMVREYDATGKIVRSIPAQGGPHSAARLPNGNTVITCGDRPGGARVFEVDPAGRVVWQVQGDDLPGISLKFIAGFHRLPNGNTVIANWLGRGNFGQAPHVIEISPERRVVWSFSDHQRLRTVSSVVMLAAQGDPMAGVIWH
;
A
#
# COMPACT_ATOMS: atom_id res chain seq x y z
N MET A 1 25.04 85.39 32.18
CA MET A 1 25.65 84.40 33.07
C MET A 1 25.46 83.05 32.37
N SER A 2 26.58 82.47 32.15
CA SER A 2 26.93 81.31 31.29
C SER A 2 26.08 80.06 31.44
N VAL A 3 25.69 79.49 30.35
CA VAL A 3 25.25 78.08 30.27
C VAL A 3 26.05 77.40 29.15
N PHE A 4 26.82 76.40 29.51
CA PHE A 4 27.65 75.61 28.63
C PHE A 4 26.82 74.49 27.99
N ASP A 5 26.83 74.45 26.68
CA ASP A 5 26.28 73.47 25.84
C ASP A 5 27.23 72.24 25.76
N ARG A 6 26.74 71.00 25.99
CA ARG A 6 27.48 69.74 25.76
C ARG A 6 26.78 68.92 24.70
N CYS A 7 27.26 69.02 23.49
CA CYS A 7 26.94 68.12 22.42
C CYS A 7 27.38 66.63 22.72
N ARG A 8 26.41 65.72 22.84
CA ARG A 8 26.68 64.26 22.80
C ARG A 8 26.56 63.77 21.37
N ARG A 9 27.67 63.34 20.83
CA ARG A 9 27.71 62.57 19.57
C ARG A 9 27.19 61.16 19.82
N TRP A 10 26.16 60.77 19.09
CA TRP A 10 25.69 59.38 18.99
C TRP A 10 26.44 58.71 17.86
N SER A 11 27.24 57.67 18.17
CA SER A 11 27.85 56.77 17.20
C SER A 11 26.83 55.67 16.90
N VAL A 12 26.34 55.63 15.67
CA VAL A 12 25.51 54.52 15.15
C VAL A 12 26.45 53.42 14.71
N GLY A 13 26.54 52.36 15.50
CA GLY A 13 27.22 51.14 15.12
C GLY A 13 26.35 50.33 14.16
N LEU A 14 26.75 50.19 12.90
CA LEU A 14 26.17 49.20 11.97
C LEU A 14 26.61 47.80 12.41
N ALA A 15 25.69 47.01 12.94
CA ALA A 15 25.88 45.60 13.12
C ALA A 15 25.58 44.88 11.78
N LEU A 16 26.63 44.43 11.13
CA LEU A 16 26.52 43.50 9.97
C LEU A 16 26.06 42.15 10.52
N GLY A 17 24.76 41.86 10.38
CA GLY A 17 24.18 40.54 10.62
C GLY A 17 24.65 39.57 9.55
N SER A 18 25.57 38.67 9.88
CA SER A 18 25.93 37.52 9.05
C SER A 18 24.76 36.55 9.05
N SER A 19 23.96 36.56 7.97
CA SER A 19 22.95 35.54 7.72
C SER A 19 23.69 34.23 7.35
N CYS A 20 23.82 33.35 8.34
CA CYS A 20 24.16 31.97 8.04
C CYS A 20 23.03 31.36 7.23
N LEU A 21 23.21 31.26 5.93
CA LEU A 21 22.44 30.35 5.09
C LEU A 21 22.71 28.94 5.61
N GLY A 22 21.79 28.43 6.42
CA GLY A 22 21.81 27.04 6.83
C GLY A 22 21.77 26.19 5.56
N ALA A 23 22.83 25.41 5.32
CA ALA A 23 22.83 24.39 4.30
C ALA A 23 21.61 23.47 4.58
N ALA A 24 20.70 23.35 3.61
CA ALA A 24 19.62 22.41 3.68
C ALA A 24 20.22 21.03 3.97
N ALA A 25 19.69 20.35 5.00
CA ALA A 25 20.10 18.97 5.26
C ALA A 25 19.95 18.16 3.97
N PRO A 26 20.90 17.27 3.65
CA PRO A 26 20.80 16.45 2.45
C PRO A 26 19.47 15.69 2.51
N VAL A 27 18.62 15.90 1.51
CA VAL A 27 17.38 15.14 1.34
C VAL A 27 17.80 13.68 1.22
N ALA A 28 17.27 12.82 2.08
CA ALA A 28 17.52 11.39 1.98
C ALA A 28 17.19 10.93 0.55
N PRO A 29 18.03 10.08 -0.08
CA PRO A 29 17.77 9.62 -1.43
C PRO A 29 16.37 9.02 -1.49
N GLY A 30 15.56 9.48 -2.45
CA GLY A 30 14.21 8.99 -2.64
C GLY A 30 14.21 7.53 -3.07
N HIS A 31 13.06 6.89 -2.96
CA HIS A 31 12.88 5.52 -3.41
C HIS A 31 12.26 5.48 -4.81
N ARG A 32 12.71 4.54 -5.63
CA ARG A 32 12.02 4.18 -6.85
C ARG A 32 10.92 3.16 -6.52
N PHE A 33 9.68 3.42 -6.93
CA PHE A 33 8.55 2.56 -6.60
C PHE A 33 7.50 2.51 -7.71
N ALA A 34 6.66 1.48 -7.67
CA ALA A 34 5.42 1.40 -8.42
C ALA A 34 4.24 1.68 -7.49
N CYS A 35 3.18 2.32 -8.00
CA CYS A 35 1.95 2.51 -7.24
C CYS A 35 0.71 2.52 -8.13
N THR A 36 -0.44 2.25 -7.51
CA THR A 36 -1.76 2.43 -8.14
C THR A 36 -2.43 3.68 -7.60
N ASP A 37 -3.14 4.40 -8.46
CA ASP A 37 -4.04 5.48 -8.08
C ASP A 37 -5.48 5.07 -8.40
N TYR A 38 -6.27 4.84 -7.35
CA TYR A 38 -7.64 4.36 -7.49
C TYR A 38 -8.56 5.37 -8.18
N THR A 39 -8.48 6.64 -7.80
CA THR A 39 -9.38 7.69 -8.32
C THR A 39 -9.09 8.00 -9.78
N GLN A 40 -7.82 8.07 -10.16
CA GLN A 40 -7.45 8.30 -11.55
C GLN A 40 -7.55 7.03 -12.41
N GLY A 41 -7.60 5.86 -11.77
CA GLY A 41 -7.52 4.58 -12.47
C GLY A 41 -6.20 4.43 -13.22
N LYS A 42 -5.08 4.71 -12.56
CA LYS A 42 -3.75 4.65 -13.15
C LYS A 42 -2.78 3.79 -12.34
N VAL A 43 -1.82 3.23 -13.05
CA VAL A 43 -0.61 2.61 -12.48
C VAL A 43 0.57 3.48 -12.84
N PHE A 44 1.45 3.75 -11.88
CA PHE A 44 2.64 4.58 -12.06
C PHE A 44 3.92 3.86 -11.66
N LEU A 45 5.00 4.23 -12.33
CA LEU A 45 6.37 4.01 -11.87
C LEU A 45 6.97 5.38 -11.57
N VAL A 46 7.47 5.52 -10.38
CA VAL A 46 8.01 6.77 -9.86
C VAL A 46 9.51 6.57 -9.59
N ALA A 47 10.32 7.45 -10.15
CA ALA A 47 11.78 7.50 -9.94
C ALA A 47 12.13 7.97 -8.52
N ALA A 48 13.38 7.77 -8.12
CA ALA A 48 13.87 8.21 -6.81
C ALA A 48 13.83 9.74 -6.61
N ASP A 49 13.85 10.51 -7.67
CA ASP A 49 13.67 11.97 -7.63
C ASP A 49 12.20 12.41 -7.63
N GLY A 50 11.26 11.47 -7.65
CA GLY A 50 9.83 11.71 -7.67
C GLY A 50 9.24 11.94 -9.07
N THR A 51 10.02 11.84 -10.14
CA THR A 51 9.48 11.95 -11.51
C THR A 51 8.70 10.68 -11.89
N ILE A 52 7.63 10.83 -12.70
CA ILE A 52 6.89 9.69 -13.23
C ILE A 52 7.62 9.19 -14.48
N GLU A 53 8.23 8.00 -14.37
CA GLU A 53 8.95 7.36 -15.47
C GLU A 53 8.01 6.65 -16.45
N TRP A 54 6.88 6.19 -15.96
CA TRP A 54 5.94 5.41 -16.75
C TRP A 54 4.55 5.46 -16.10
N GLU A 55 3.50 5.47 -16.92
CA GLU A 55 2.12 5.37 -16.46
C GLU A 55 1.29 4.49 -17.40
N TYR A 56 0.25 3.88 -16.85
CA TYR A 56 -0.72 3.09 -17.60
C TYR A 56 -2.13 3.41 -17.16
N GLN A 57 -3.03 3.68 -18.10
CA GLN A 57 -4.43 3.94 -17.82
C GLN A 57 -5.19 2.62 -17.60
N THR A 58 -5.87 2.52 -16.48
CA THR A 58 -6.71 1.38 -16.10
C THR A 58 -7.99 1.88 -15.41
N ARG A 59 -8.55 1.11 -14.49
CA ARG A 59 -9.73 1.49 -13.68
C ARG A 59 -9.59 0.90 -12.29
N GLN A 60 -9.97 1.67 -11.25
CA GLN A 60 -10.18 1.19 -9.88
C GLN A 60 -9.15 0.15 -9.39
N CYS A 61 -7.86 0.42 -9.65
CA CYS A 61 -6.78 -0.48 -9.28
C CYS A 61 -6.43 -0.32 -7.79
N ASN A 62 -6.32 -1.46 -7.10
CA ASN A 62 -6.04 -1.53 -5.67
C ASN A 62 -4.89 -2.48 -5.34
N ASP A 63 -4.48 -3.31 -6.27
CA ASP A 63 -3.43 -4.31 -6.07
C ASP A 63 -2.46 -4.28 -7.27
N LEU A 64 -1.18 -4.43 -6.98
CA LEU A 64 -0.12 -4.26 -7.97
C LEU A 64 1.06 -5.17 -7.65
N TRP A 65 1.61 -5.82 -8.67
CA TRP A 65 2.85 -6.56 -8.64
C TRP A 65 3.79 -6.08 -9.74
N VAL A 66 5.07 -5.97 -9.42
CA VAL A 66 6.14 -5.84 -10.41
C VAL A 66 6.78 -7.22 -10.53
N LEU A 67 6.59 -7.86 -11.67
CA LEU A 67 7.04 -9.23 -11.90
C LEU A 67 8.55 -9.28 -12.20
N PRO A 68 9.22 -10.45 -12.04
CA PRO A 68 10.66 -10.60 -12.30
C PRO A 68 11.09 -10.21 -13.71
N ASN A 69 10.20 -10.37 -14.70
CA ASN A 69 10.43 -9.96 -16.09
C ASN A 69 10.23 -8.44 -16.32
N GLY A 70 9.92 -7.69 -15.27
CA GLY A 70 9.66 -6.25 -15.32
C GLY A 70 8.24 -5.85 -15.73
N ASN A 71 7.37 -6.81 -16.03
CA ASN A 71 5.96 -6.54 -16.30
C ASN A 71 5.21 -6.13 -15.02
N LEU A 72 4.07 -5.47 -15.21
CA LEU A 72 3.19 -5.08 -14.12
C LEU A 72 1.88 -5.87 -14.20
N LEU A 73 1.52 -6.52 -13.09
CA LEU A 73 0.26 -7.22 -12.91
C LEU A 73 -0.59 -6.44 -11.91
N PHE A 74 -1.84 -6.11 -12.26
CA PHE A 74 -2.73 -5.31 -11.42
C PHE A 74 -4.20 -5.63 -11.70
N ASN A 75 -5.08 -5.35 -10.72
CA ASN A 75 -6.51 -5.43 -10.95
C ASN A 75 -7.03 -4.20 -11.70
N THR A 76 -8.12 -4.38 -12.45
CA THR A 76 -8.75 -3.34 -13.29
C THR A 76 -10.20 -3.05 -12.87
N GLY A 77 -10.50 -3.17 -11.57
CA GLY A 77 -11.84 -3.07 -11.02
C GLY A 77 -12.63 -4.38 -11.13
N ARG A 78 -12.87 -4.87 -12.34
CA ARG A 78 -13.57 -6.15 -12.61
C ARG A 78 -12.72 -7.11 -13.44
N GLY A 79 -11.42 -6.95 -13.42
CA GLY A 79 -10.48 -7.81 -14.13
C GLY A 79 -9.10 -7.77 -13.51
N VAL A 80 -8.19 -8.55 -14.09
CA VAL A 80 -6.77 -8.55 -13.79
C VAL A 80 -6.02 -8.48 -15.10
N ARG A 81 -4.99 -7.64 -15.16
CA ARG A 81 -4.19 -7.41 -16.36
C ARG A 81 -2.71 -7.45 -16.05
N GLU A 82 -1.92 -8.08 -16.95
CA GLU A 82 -0.48 -7.93 -17.01
C GLU A 82 -0.13 -7.12 -18.26
N VAL A 83 0.75 -6.14 -18.08
CA VAL A 83 1.29 -5.33 -19.19
C VAL A 83 2.81 -5.28 -19.12
N ASN A 84 3.46 -5.24 -20.29
CA ASN A 84 4.88 -4.99 -20.38
C ASN A 84 5.20 -3.48 -20.37
N ARG A 85 6.48 -3.12 -20.39
CA ARG A 85 6.91 -1.72 -20.40
C ARG A 85 6.53 -0.95 -21.66
N ALA A 86 6.30 -1.64 -22.78
CA ALA A 86 5.76 -1.06 -24.01
C ALA A 86 4.24 -0.83 -23.95
N LYS A 87 3.60 -1.14 -22.80
CA LYS A 87 2.14 -1.04 -22.57
C LYS A 87 1.33 -2.07 -23.34
N GLU A 88 1.96 -3.14 -23.84
CA GLU A 88 1.27 -4.24 -24.49
C GLU A 88 0.68 -5.17 -23.43
N VAL A 89 -0.55 -5.61 -23.66
CA VAL A 89 -1.27 -6.54 -22.77
C VAL A 89 -0.75 -7.96 -23.00
N VAL A 90 -0.21 -8.56 -21.96
CA VAL A 90 0.34 -9.93 -21.96
C VAL A 90 -0.67 -10.93 -21.41
N PHE A 91 -1.48 -10.51 -20.43
CA PHE A 91 -2.55 -11.32 -19.84
C PHE A 91 -3.73 -10.39 -19.51
N ASP A 92 -4.96 -10.88 -19.74
CA ASP A 92 -6.18 -10.15 -19.39
C ASP A 92 -7.27 -11.15 -18.95
N TYR A 93 -7.77 -10.95 -17.74
CA TYR A 93 -8.92 -11.69 -17.22
C TYR A 93 -10.02 -10.71 -16.87
N GLN A 94 -11.26 -11.03 -17.24
CA GLN A 94 -12.45 -10.22 -16.99
C GLN A 94 -13.47 -11.01 -16.18
N SER A 95 -14.12 -10.34 -15.24
CA SER A 95 -15.14 -10.89 -14.34
C SER A 95 -16.38 -10.02 -14.29
N LYS A 96 -17.50 -10.60 -13.85
CA LYS A 96 -18.70 -9.86 -13.42
C LYS A 96 -18.58 -9.35 -11.99
N SER A 97 -17.69 -9.92 -11.17
CA SER A 97 -17.41 -9.53 -9.79
C SER A 97 -16.39 -8.41 -9.74
N GLU A 98 -16.44 -7.60 -8.68
CA GLU A 98 -15.32 -6.73 -8.33
C GLU A 98 -14.10 -7.55 -7.94
N ILE A 99 -12.92 -7.10 -8.33
CA ILE A 99 -11.64 -7.73 -8.01
C ILE A 99 -10.78 -6.72 -7.27
N TYR A 100 -10.29 -7.12 -6.09
CA TYR A 100 -9.38 -6.34 -5.26
C TYR A 100 -8.04 -7.02 -5.02
N ALA A 101 -7.88 -8.27 -5.46
CA ALA A 101 -6.68 -9.06 -5.23
C ALA A 101 -6.25 -9.78 -6.50
N CYS A 102 -4.96 -9.70 -6.80
CA CYS A 102 -4.31 -10.52 -7.82
C CYS A 102 -2.90 -10.89 -7.35
N GLN A 103 -2.37 -12.01 -7.86
CA GLN A 103 -1.01 -12.45 -7.59
C GLN A 103 -0.55 -13.39 -8.70
N ARG A 104 0.69 -13.24 -9.21
CA ARG A 104 1.29 -14.26 -10.08
C ARG A 104 1.84 -15.38 -9.21
N LEU A 105 1.49 -16.61 -9.54
CA LEU A 105 1.95 -17.80 -8.84
C LEU A 105 3.21 -18.38 -9.51
N ALA A 106 3.99 -19.15 -8.75
CA ALA A 106 5.23 -19.75 -9.24
C ALA A 106 5.04 -20.73 -10.43
N ASN A 107 3.86 -21.35 -10.53
CA ASN A 107 3.51 -22.22 -11.65
C ASN A 107 3.05 -21.44 -12.91
N GLY A 108 3.05 -20.11 -12.88
CA GLY A 108 2.63 -19.25 -13.98
C GLY A 108 1.14 -18.87 -13.95
N ASP A 109 0.31 -19.52 -13.11
CA ASP A 109 -1.08 -19.15 -12.96
C ASP A 109 -1.23 -17.76 -12.32
N THR A 110 -2.37 -17.12 -12.53
CA THR A 110 -2.75 -15.88 -11.88
C THR A 110 -3.82 -16.16 -10.83
N PHE A 111 -3.49 -15.92 -9.57
CA PHE A 111 -4.46 -15.91 -8.48
C PHE A 111 -5.32 -14.65 -8.54
N VAL A 112 -6.63 -14.78 -8.31
CA VAL A 112 -7.61 -13.70 -8.35
C VAL A 112 -8.63 -13.87 -7.21
N GLY A 113 -8.89 -12.77 -6.47
CA GLY A 113 -9.96 -12.71 -5.48
C GLY A 113 -11.17 -11.96 -6.01
N GLU A 114 -12.29 -12.67 -6.23
CA GLU A 114 -13.56 -12.09 -6.67
C GLU A 114 -14.44 -11.71 -5.47
N CYS A 115 -14.56 -10.41 -5.22
CA CYS A 115 -15.21 -9.84 -4.04
C CYS A 115 -16.68 -10.24 -3.92
N ASN A 116 -17.52 -9.84 -4.90
CA ASN A 116 -18.96 -10.07 -4.83
C ASN A 116 -19.31 -11.57 -4.89
N ALA A 117 -18.62 -12.31 -5.74
CA ALA A 117 -18.85 -13.75 -5.88
C ALA A 117 -18.32 -14.56 -4.67
N GLY A 118 -17.51 -13.97 -3.82
CA GLY A 118 -16.93 -14.65 -2.64
C GLY A 118 -16.15 -15.89 -3.02
N ARG A 119 -15.28 -15.80 -4.04
CA ARG A 119 -14.47 -16.93 -4.51
C ARG A 119 -13.04 -16.51 -4.85
N LEU A 120 -12.16 -17.47 -4.76
CA LEU A 120 -10.75 -17.38 -5.12
C LEU A 120 -10.49 -18.26 -6.33
N LEU A 121 -9.79 -17.71 -7.32
CA LEU A 121 -9.50 -18.41 -8.57
C LEU A 121 -8.00 -18.50 -8.80
N GLU A 122 -7.56 -19.58 -9.40
CA GLU A 122 -6.24 -19.70 -10.04
C GLU A 122 -6.49 -19.87 -11.53
N ILE A 123 -5.97 -18.95 -12.33
CA ILE A 123 -6.25 -18.84 -13.76
C ILE A 123 -4.96 -19.14 -14.50
N ALA A 124 -4.99 -20.17 -15.35
CA ALA A 124 -3.87 -20.54 -16.18
C ALA A 124 -3.52 -19.45 -17.21
N PRO A 125 -2.30 -19.43 -17.77
CA PRO A 125 -1.90 -18.43 -18.77
C PRO A 125 -2.81 -18.38 -20.01
N ASP A 126 -3.47 -19.47 -20.34
CA ASP A 126 -4.44 -19.57 -21.44
C ASP A 126 -5.85 -19.01 -21.10
N GLY A 127 -6.03 -18.50 -19.86
CA GLY A 127 -7.29 -17.93 -19.38
C GLY A 127 -8.26 -18.95 -18.77
N ARG A 128 -7.93 -20.24 -18.77
CA ARG A 128 -8.77 -21.30 -18.17
C ARG A 128 -8.67 -21.23 -16.64
N ILE A 129 -9.81 -21.36 -15.95
CA ILE A 129 -9.83 -21.50 -14.49
C ILE A 129 -9.25 -22.89 -14.14
N ALA A 130 -8.05 -22.91 -13.56
CA ALA A 130 -7.37 -24.12 -13.11
C ALA A 130 -7.86 -24.59 -11.74
N ARG A 131 -8.24 -23.62 -10.87
CA ARG A 131 -8.80 -23.89 -9.53
C ARG A 131 -9.83 -22.83 -9.14
N GLU A 132 -10.85 -23.26 -8.45
CA GLU A 132 -11.82 -22.42 -7.79
C GLU A 132 -11.97 -22.85 -6.33
N VAL A 133 -11.96 -21.87 -5.40
CA VAL A 133 -12.25 -22.07 -3.98
C VAL A 133 -13.37 -21.10 -3.60
N ARG A 134 -14.50 -21.62 -3.18
CA ARG A 134 -15.67 -20.82 -2.75
C ARG A 134 -15.58 -20.49 -1.28
N LEU A 135 -15.74 -19.23 -0.95
CA LEU A 135 -15.85 -18.71 0.42
C LEU A 135 -17.31 -18.41 0.78
N LEU A 136 -18.18 -18.30 -0.22
CA LEU A 136 -19.62 -18.14 -0.08
C LEU A 136 -20.35 -19.24 -0.86
N PRO A 137 -21.55 -19.62 -0.43
CA PRO A 137 -22.41 -20.51 -1.22
C PRO A 137 -22.66 -19.94 -2.62
N GLU A 138 -22.88 -20.81 -3.59
CA GLU A 138 -23.18 -20.42 -4.97
C GLU A 138 -24.43 -19.52 -5.03
N GLY A 139 -24.37 -18.49 -5.86
CA GLY A 139 -25.45 -17.52 -6.03
C GLY A 139 -25.59 -16.51 -4.91
N LYS A 140 -24.83 -16.60 -3.81
CA LYS A 140 -24.79 -15.59 -2.76
C LYS A 140 -23.88 -14.45 -3.15
N ASP A 141 -24.39 -13.22 -3.11
CA ASP A 141 -23.60 -12.00 -3.29
C ASP A 141 -23.03 -11.54 -1.94
N GLY A 142 -21.70 -11.46 -1.84
CA GLY A 142 -20.98 -10.93 -0.68
C GLY A 142 -21.00 -9.40 -0.61
N GLY A 143 -21.31 -8.76 -1.72
CA GLY A 143 -21.33 -7.31 -1.86
C GLY A 143 -19.92 -6.69 -1.88
N HIS A 144 -19.91 -5.38 -2.06
CA HIS A 144 -18.70 -4.58 -2.19
C HIS A 144 -17.73 -4.67 -0.99
N LEU A 145 -18.23 -4.93 0.20
CA LEU A 145 -17.42 -4.94 1.43
C LEU A 145 -16.88 -6.33 1.82
N TYR A 146 -17.21 -7.38 1.05
CA TYR A 146 -16.89 -8.74 1.46
C TYR A 146 -15.38 -9.01 1.50
N MET A 147 -14.65 -8.64 0.43
CA MET A 147 -13.21 -8.87 0.31
C MET A 147 -12.50 -7.62 -0.22
N ARG A 148 -11.33 -7.30 0.36
CA ARG A 148 -10.47 -6.24 -0.18
C ARG A 148 -9.17 -6.77 -0.74
N ASN A 149 -8.50 -7.65 -0.02
CA ASN A 149 -7.24 -8.22 -0.44
C ASN A 149 -7.23 -9.72 -0.15
N ALA A 150 -6.51 -10.48 -0.95
CA ALA A 150 -6.25 -11.88 -0.71
C ALA A 150 -4.88 -12.28 -1.25
N ARG A 151 -4.24 -13.24 -0.60
CA ARG A 151 -2.93 -13.80 -0.98
C ARG A 151 -2.97 -15.31 -0.88
N LYS A 152 -2.44 -15.99 -1.90
CA LYS A 152 -2.12 -17.42 -1.79
C LYS A 152 -0.81 -17.57 -1.02
N LEU A 153 -0.83 -18.37 0.03
CA LEU A 153 0.31 -18.63 0.90
C LEU A 153 1.15 -19.80 0.36
N PRO A 154 2.46 -19.88 0.71
CA PRO A 154 3.34 -20.97 0.29
C PRO A 154 2.86 -22.36 0.73
N ASN A 155 2.10 -22.47 1.83
CA ASN A 155 1.51 -23.71 2.31
C ASN A 155 0.24 -24.15 1.53
N GLY A 156 -0.16 -23.38 0.50
CA GLY A 156 -1.35 -23.64 -0.30
C GLY A 156 -2.66 -23.07 0.27
N HIS A 157 -2.62 -22.44 1.43
CA HIS A 157 -3.76 -21.73 2.03
C HIS A 157 -3.96 -20.35 1.38
N TYR A 158 -5.03 -19.68 1.77
CA TYR A 158 -5.38 -18.34 1.30
C TYR A 158 -5.64 -17.41 2.48
N LEU A 159 -4.94 -16.29 2.51
CA LEU A 159 -5.15 -15.23 3.49
C LEU A 159 -6.06 -14.18 2.87
N VAL A 160 -7.18 -13.85 3.50
CA VAL A 160 -8.23 -12.97 2.94
C VAL A 160 -8.61 -11.89 3.93
N ALA A 161 -8.58 -10.63 3.48
CA ALA A 161 -9.02 -9.47 4.24
C ALA A 161 -10.52 -9.20 3.98
N HIS A 162 -11.37 -9.50 4.97
CA HIS A 162 -12.82 -9.25 4.95
C HIS A 162 -13.13 -7.91 5.58
N TYR A 163 -13.20 -6.87 4.74
CA TYR A 163 -13.34 -5.49 5.19
C TYR A 163 -14.62 -5.25 6.01
N GLY A 164 -15.74 -5.74 5.51
CA GLY A 164 -17.05 -5.56 6.15
C GLY A 164 -17.23 -6.34 7.46
N GLU A 165 -16.51 -7.45 7.60
CA GLU A 165 -16.54 -8.30 8.78
C GLU A 165 -15.44 -7.94 9.80
N GLU A 166 -14.58 -6.98 9.47
CA GLU A 166 -13.45 -6.54 10.31
C GLU A 166 -12.51 -7.70 10.71
N MET A 167 -12.27 -8.61 9.75
CA MET A 167 -11.60 -9.88 9.99
C MET A 167 -10.60 -10.19 8.88
N VAL A 168 -9.44 -10.69 9.23
CA VAL A 168 -8.56 -11.40 8.30
C VAL A 168 -8.67 -12.88 8.57
N ARG A 169 -8.98 -13.67 7.53
CA ARG A 169 -9.12 -15.12 7.64
C ARG A 169 -8.11 -15.85 6.79
N GLU A 170 -7.64 -16.96 7.31
CA GLU A 170 -6.90 -17.95 6.54
C GLU A 170 -7.83 -19.13 6.23
N TYR A 171 -7.86 -19.51 4.96
CA TYR A 171 -8.65 -20.62 4.45
C TYR A 171 -7.72 -21.70 3.91
N ASP A 172 -8.08 -22.96 4.10
CA ASP A 172 -7.42 -24.07 3.41
C ASP A 172 -7.84 -24.16 1.92
N ALA A 173 -7.26 -25.10 1.21
CA ALA A 173 -7.53 -25.31 -0.21
C ALA A 173 -8.97 -25.77 -0.53
N THR A 174 -9.80 -26.08 0.48
CA THR A 174 -11.23 -26.43 0.34
C THR A 174 -12.16 -25.26 0.64
N GLY A 175 -11.61 -24.11 1.11
CA GLY A 175 -12.39 -22.94 1.53
C GLY A 175 -12.84 -23.00 2.99
N LYS A 176 -12.34 -23.94 3.79
CA LYS A 176 -12.60 -24.02 5.23
C LYS A 176 -11.70 -23.03 5.97
N ILE A 177 -12.28 -22.26 6.90
CA ILE A 177 -11.55 -21.36 7.78
C ILE A 177 -10.66 -22.16 8.73
N VAL A 178 -9.36 -21.90 8.68
CA VAL A 178 -8.36 -22.50 9.59
C VAL A 178 -7.87 -21.51 10.65
N ARG A 179 -8.00 -20.21 10.37
CA ARG A 179 -7.63 -19.15 11.31
C ARG A 179 -8.44 -17.89 11.06
N SER A 180 -8.74 -17.15 12.13
CA SER A 180 -9.36 -15.83 12.09
C SER A 180 -8.56 -14.85 12.95
N ILE A 181 -8.29 -13.65 12.43
CA ILE A 181 -7.58 -12.58 13.11
C ILE A 181 -8.51 -11.35 13.13
N PRO A 182 -8.99 -10.95 14.31
CA PRO A 182 -9.80 -9.72 14.44
C PRO A 182 -8.97 -8.49 14.07
N ALA A 183 -9.49 -7.68 13.18
CA ALA A 183 -8.78 -6.47 12.72
C ALA A 183 -9.19 -5.23 13.53
N GLN A 184 -10.33 -5.22 14.21
CA GLN A 184 -10.88 -4.06 14.93
C GLN A 184 -10.87 -2.81 14.04
N GLY A 185 -11.34 -2.96 12.81
CA GLY A 185 -11.35 -1.98 11.73
C GLY A 185 -11.51 -2.69 10.39
N GLY A 186 -11.72 -1.97 9.31
CA GLY A 186 -11.85 -2.56 7.97
C GLY A 186 -10.48 -2.97 7.40
N PRO A 187 -10.08 -4.26 7.46
CA PRO A 187 -8.81 -4.70 6.91
C PRO A 187 -8.83 -4.54 5.39
N HIS A 188 -7.87 -3.77 4.87
CA HIS A 188 -7.77 -3.52 3.44
C HIS A 188 -6.70 -4.38 2.78
N SER A 189 -5.57 -4.60 3.45
CA SER A 189 -4.51 -5.49 2.96
C SER A 189 -3.98 -6.37 4.09
N ALA A 190 -3.50 -7.57 3.75
CA ALA A 190 -2.88 -8.48 4.71
C ALA A 190 -1.83 -9.35 4.01
N ALA A 191 -0.67 -9.54 4.67
CA ALA A 191 0.35 -10.47 4.20
C ALA A 191 0.99 -11.23 5.36
N ARG A 192 1.33 -12.51 5.11
CA ARG A 192 2.05 -13.36 6.05
C ARG A 192 3.55 -13.18 5.89
N LEU A 193 4.23 -12.90 6.99
CA LEU A 193 5.69 -12.78 7.04
C LEU A 193 6.37 -14.14 7.27
N PRO A 194 7.67 -14.29 6.95
CA PRO A 194 8.41 -15.54 7.14
C PRO A 194 8.48 -16.02 8.59
N ASN A 195 8.44 -15.10 9.56
CA ASN A 195 8.42 -15.41 10.98
C ASN A 195 7.04 -15.92 11.48
N GLY A 196 6.06 -16.04 10.57
CA GLY A 196 4.70 -16.46 10.87
C GLY A 196 3.75 -15.33 11.31
N ASN A 197 4.26 -14.12 11.53
CA ASN A 197 3.44 -12.95 11.83
C ASN A 197 2.61 -12.52 10.61
N THR A 198 1.53 -11.79 10.85
CA THR A 198 0.68 -11.22 9.79
C THR A 198 0.65 -9.71 9.94
N VAL A 199 1.04 -8.99 8.89
CA VAL A 199 0.83 -7.53 8.79
C VAL A 199 -0.54 -7.28 8.17
N ILE A 200 -1.26 -6.32 8.75
CA ILE A 200 -2.62 -5.95 8.34
C ILE A 200 -2.71 -4.43 8.27
N THR A 201 -3.30 -3.90 7.20
CA THR A 201 -3.68 -2.48 7.10
C THR A 201 -5.19 -2.33 7.19
N CYS A 202 -5.65 -1.26 7.85
CA CYS A 202 -7.05 -0.96 8.02
C CYS A 202 -7.41 0.43 7.47
N GLY A 203 -8.65 0.51 6.96
CA GLY A 203 -9.24 1.75 6.49
C GLY A 203 -9.97 2.52 7.59
N ASP A 204 -11.12 3.10 7.23
CA ASP A 204 -11.86 4.09 7.98
C ASP A 204 -13.08 3.54 8.77
N ARG A 205 -13.12 2.23 9.01
CA ARG A 205 -14.14 1.61 9.87
C ARG A 205 -13.88 1.95 11.34
N PRO A 206 -14.85 1.72 12.24
CA PRO A 206 -14.59 1.84 13.67
C PRO A 206 -13.31 1.12 14.09
N GLY A 207 -12.43 1.79 14.83
CA GLY A 207 -11.06 1.33 15.08
C GLY A 207 -10.01 2.12 14.30
N GLY A 208 -10.41 2.82 13.22
CA GLY A 208 -9.59 3.80 12.50
C GLY A 208 -8.52 3.21 11.59
N ALA A 209 -7.86 4.11 10.89
CA ALA A 209 -6.72 3.80 10.03
C ALA A 209 -5.54 3.32 10.87
N ARG A 210 -5.04 2.13 10.57
CA ARG A 210 -3.87 1.57 11.22
C ARG A 210 -3.14 0.56 10.36
N VAL A 211 -1.87 0.40 10.59
CA VAL A 211 -1.08 -0.76 10.18
C VAL A 211 -0.56 -1.45 11.42
N PHE A 212 -0.70 -2.77 11.47
CA PHE A 212 -0.29 -3.53 12.65
C PHE A 212 0.19 -4.93 12.27
N GLU A 213 1.00 -5.51 13.14
CA GLU A 213 1.55 -6.84 13.00
C GLU A 213 1.09 -7.69 14.19
N VAL A 214 0.54 -8.89 13.89
CA VAL A 214 0.14 -9.86 14.90
C VAL A 214 1.01 -11.11 14.80
N ASP A 215 1.37 -11.67 15.96
CA ASP A 215 2.08 -12.95 16.02
C ASP A 215 1.15 -14.15 15.76
N PRO A 216 1.69 -15.38 15.64
CA PRO A 216 0.88 -16.57 15.49
C PRO A 216 -0.15 -16.81 16.60
N ALA A 217 0.09 -16.30 17.82
CA ALA A 217 -0.85 -16.38 18.93
C ALA A 217 -1.95 -15.30 18.89
N GLY A 218 -1.92 -14.39 17.91
CA GLY A 218 -2.92 -13.32 17.74
C GLY A 218 -2.62 -12.05 18.55
N ARG A 219 -1.45 -11.94 19.18
CA ARG A 219 -1.05 -10.74 19.93
C ARG A 219 -0.49 -9.69 18.96
N VAL A 220 -0.90 -8.44 19.14
CA VAL A 220 -0.30 -7.31 18.42
C VAL A 220 1.11 -7.08 18.95
N VAL A 221 2.11 -7.21 18.06
CA VAL A 221 3.53 -7.04 18.40
C VAL A 221 4.10 -5.72 17.91
N TRP A 222 3.45 -5.08 16.95
CA TRP A 222 3.80 -3.76 16.42
C TRP A 222 2.57 -3.10 15.82
N GLN A 223 2.43 -1.77 15.95
CA GLN A 223 1.39 -1.00 15.27
C GLN A 223 1.72 0.48 15.15
N VAL A 224 1.10 1.12 14.14
CA VAL A 224 1.00 2.56 13.95
C VAL A 224 -0.41 2.89 13.52
N GLN A 225 -1.03 3.91 14.13
CA GLN A 225 -2.43 4.26 13.90
C GLN A 225 -2.66 5.77 14.05
N GLY A 226 -3.73 6.27 13.42
CA GLY A 226 -4.24 7.63 13.64
C GLY A 226 -3.16 8.71 13.60
N ASP A 227 -2.90 9.32 14.73
CA ASP A 227 -1.96 10.45 14.91
C ASP A 227 -0.64 10.03 15.59
N ASP A 228 -0.29 8.73 15.57
CA ASP A 228 0.96 8.22 16.15
C ASP A 228 2.22 8.80 15.47
N LEU A 229 2.09 9.25 14.21
CA LEU A 229 3.20 9.81 13.44
C LEU A 229 3.20 11.36 13.56
N PRO A 230 4.28 11.98 14.05
CA PRO A 230 4.34 13.43 14.21
C PRO A 230 4.02 14.19 12.91
N GLY A 231 3.01 15.05 12.96
CA GLY A 231 2.58 15.87 11.82
C GLY A 231 1.83 15.13 10.71
N ILE A 232 1.53 13.83 10.87
CA ILE A 232 0.80 13.03 9.89
C ILE A 232 -0.41 12.39 10.56
N SER A 233 -1.61 12.71 10.08
CA SER A 233 -2.85 12.07 10.52
C SER A 233 -3.27 11.02 9.51
N LEU A 234 -3.21 9.75 9.89
CA LEU A 234 -3.63 8.63 9.04
C LEU A 234 -5.16 8.50 9.06
N LYS A 235 -5.78 8.43 7.87
CA LYS A 235 -7.24 8.32 7.73
C LYS A 235 -7.67 7.00 7.06
N PHE A 236 -6.83 6.45 6.19
CA PHE A 236 -7.08 5.20 5.51
C PHE A 236 -5.76 4.62 4.98
N ILE A 237 -5.38 3.44 5.43
CA ILE A 237 -4.21 2.74 4.91
C ILE A 237 -4.67 1.63 3.99
N ALA A 238 -4.48 1.81 2.68
CA ALA A 238 -4.98 0.87 1.68
C ALA A 238 -4.03 -0.32 1.47
N GLY A 239 -2.78 -0.05 1.14
CA GLY A 239 -1.76 -1.06 0.89
C GLY A 239 -0.51 -0.84 1.72
N PHE A 240 0.39 -1.81 1.69
CA PHE A 240 1.70 -1.70 2.33
C PHE A 240 2.74 -2.55 1.60
N HIS A 241 4.02 -2.30 1.91
CA HIS A 241 5.14 -3.17 1.56
C HIS A 241 6.09 -3.26 2.75
N ARG A 242 6.30 -4.48 3.29
CA ARG A 242 7.29 -4.73 4.33
C ARG A 242 8.65 -4.92 3.68
N LEU A 243 9.64 -4.12 4.06
CA LEU A 243 10.99 -4.17 3.51
C LEU A 243 11.88 -5.17 4.27
N PRO A 244 12.96 -5.67 3.62
CA PRO A 244 13.91 -6.59 4.27
C PRO A 244 14.58 -6.03 5.52
N ASN A 245 14.74 -4.70 5.61
CA ASN A 245 15.30 -4.01 6.80
C ASN A 245 14.29 -3.89 7.96
N GLY A 246 13.08 -4.41 7.81
CA GLY A 246 12.02 -4.35 8.81
C GLY A 246 11.12 -3.12 8.71
N ASN A 247 11.46 -2.13 7.88
CA ASN A 247 10.60 -0.97 7.67
C ASN A 247 9.30 -1.37 6.97
N THR A 248 8.24 -0.62 7.23
CA THR A 248 6.94 -0.79 6.57
C THR A 248 6.63 0.46 5.75
N VAL A 249 6.49 0.30 4.44
CA VAL A 249 5.98 1.35 3.57
C VAL A 249 4.47 1.20 3.46
N ILE A 250 3.72 2.28 3.67
CA ILE A 250 2.26 2.28 3.58
C ILE A 250 1.78 3.18 2.44
N ALA A 251 0.72 2.75 1.77
CA ALA A 251 -0.08 3.56 0.86
C ALA A 251 -1.19 4.25 1.68
N ASN A 252 -1.01 5.53 1.95
CA ASN A 252 -1.96 6.37 2.66
C ASN A 252 -2.99 6.90 1.66
N TRP A 253 -4.15 6.25 1.60
CA TRP A 253 -5.21 6.61 0.66
C TRP A 253 -5.89 7.91 1.09
N LEU A 254 -5.79 8.95 0.27
CA LEU A 254 -6.24 10.30 0.60
C LEU A 254 -7.64 10.64 0.04
N GLY A 255 -8.50 9.64 -0.08
CA GLY A 255 -9.89 9.83 -0.49
C GLY A 255 -10.79 10.45 0.59
N ARG A 256 -12.07 10.60 0.28
CA ARG A 256 -13.12 11.08 1.20
C ARG A 256 -12.79 12.42 1.87
N GLY A 257 -12.27 13.38 1.09
CA GLY A 257 -11.98 14.73 1.56
C GLY A 257 -10.61 14.90 2.23
N ASN A 258 -9.75 13.86 2.26
CA ASN A 258 -8.41 13.94 2.86
C ASN A 258 -7.32 14.31 1.84
N PHE A 259 -7.68 14.58 0.58
CA PHE A 259 -6.74 14.93 -0.47
C PHE A 259 -5.91 16.18 -0.09
N GLY A 260 -4.59 16.11 -0.28
CA GLY A 260 -3.68 17.21 0.02
C GLY A 260 -3.30 17.35 1.50
N GLN A 261 -3.85 16.52 2.40
CA GLN A 261 -3.67 16.70 3.85
C GLN A 261 -2.48 15.90 4.43
N ALA A 262 -1.95 14.92 3.69
CA ALA A 262 -0.86 14.06 4.17
C ALA A 262 -0.06 13.49 2.99
N PRO A 263 1.11 12.88 3.23
CA PRO A 263 1.84 12.13 2.19
C PRO A 263 1.04 10.95 1.65
N HIS A 264 1.26 10.64 0.35
CA HIS A 264 0.67 9.47 -0.32
C HIS A 264 1.34 8.16 0.09
N VAL A 265 2.66 8.19 0.28
CA VAL A 265 3.47 7.03 0.67
C VAL A 265 4.32 7.41 1.86
N ILE A 266 4.39 6.53 2.86
CA ILE A 266 5.13 6.78 4.09
C ILE A 266 5.90 5.52 4.45
N GLU A 267 7.22 5.64 4.67
CA GLU A 267 8.06 4.58 5.20
C GLU A 267 8.26 4.77 6.70
N ILE A 268 7.97 3.72 7.45
CA ILE A 268 7.96 3.72 8.91
C ILE A 268 8.94 2.67 9.41
N SER A 269 9.86 3.06 10.31
CA SER A 269 10.80 2.12 10.93
C SER A 269 10.12 1.21 11.98
N PRO A 270 10.79 0.11 12.41
CA PRO A 270 10.31 -0.71 13.53
C PRO A 270 10.07 0.08 14.82
N GLU A 271 10.81 1.18 15.05
CA GLU A 271 10.66 2.08 16.20
C GLU A 271 9.53 3.11 16.00
N ARG A 272 8.71 2.94 14.94
CA ARG A 272 7.55 3.80 14.61
C ARG A 272 7.94 5.23 14.26
N ARG A 273 9.09 5.43 13.60
CA ARG A 273 9.52 6.73 13.10
C ARG A 273 9.35 6.80 11.58
N VAL A 274 8.91 7.94 11.09
CA VAL A 274 8.92 8.22 9.65
C VAL A 274 10.36 8.37 9.19
N VAL A 275 10.81 7.52 8.28
CA VAL A 275 12.17 7.57 7.70
C VAL A 275 12.17 8.15 6.29
N TRP A 276 11.04 8.05 5.60
CA TRP A 276 10.84 8.65 4.29
C TRP A 276 9.33 8.86 4.02
N SER A 277 9.00 9.85 3.22
CA SER A 277 7.64 10.04 2.72
C SER A 277 7.65 10.66 1.33
N PHE A 278 6.56 10.40 0.59
CA PHE A 278 6.36 10.94 -0.74
C PHE A 278 5.00 11.61 -0.88
N SER A 279 4.99 12.81 -1.45
CA SER A 279 3.79 13.60 -1.74
C SER A 279 3.87 14.18 -3.14
N ASP A 280 2.84 13.96 -3.95
CA ASP A 280 2.66 14.66 -5.22
C ASP A 280 1.17 14.88 -5.49
N HIS A 281 0.63 15.90 -4.87
CA HIS A 281 -0.79 16.22 -5.00
C HIS A 281 -1.19 16.85 -6.35
N GLN A 282 -0.20 17.12 -7.22
CA GLN A 282 -0.48 17.61 -8.57
C GLN A 282 -0.78 16.46 -9.54
N ARG A 283 0.01 15.37 -9.46
CA ARG A 283 -0.04 14.24 -10.40
C ARG A 283 -0.78 13.01 -9.84
N LEU A 284 -0.81 12.84 -8.51
CA LEU A 284 -1.46 11.71 -7.83
C LEU A 284 -2.66 12.17 -7.01
N ARG A 285 -3.64 11.30 -6.85
CA ARG A 285 -4.86 11.53 -6.06
C ARG A 285 -4.96 10.58 -4.86
N THR A 286 -5.19 9.30 -5.11
CA THR A 286 -5.45 8.31 -4.05
C THR A 286 -4.63 7.05 -4.29
N VAL A 287 -3.42 7.06 -3.76
CA VAL A 287 -2.53 5.89 -3.85
C VAL A 287 -3.11 4.74 -3.02
N SER A 288 -3.38 3.61 -3.65
CA SER A 288 -4.04 2.45 -3.04
C SER A 288 -3.13 1.23 -2.88
N SER A 289 -2.06 1.13 -3.66
CA SER A 289 -1.04 0.09 -3.50
C SER A 289 0.34 0.68 -3.79
N VAL A 290 1.39 0.12 -3.18
CA VAL A 290 2.78 0.54 -3.37
C VAL A 290 3.71 -0.66 -3.36
N VAL A 291 4.65 -0.69 -4.31
CA VAL A 291 5.72 -1.70 -4.42
C VAL A 291 7.06 -1.00 -4.58
N MET A 292 7.94 -1.16 -3.59
CA MET A 292 9.29 -0.57 -3.61
C MET A 292 10.20 -1.37 -4.53
N LEU A 293 10.75 -0.75 -5.58
CA LEU A 293 11.50 -1.45 -6.63
C LEU A 293 12.93 -1.83 -6.21
N ALA A 294 13.48 -1.16 -5.22
CA ALA A 294 14.78 -1.51 -4.65
C ALA A 294 14.70 -2.64 -3.62
N ALA A 295 13.50 -2.98 -3.14
CA ALA A 295 13.31 -4.11 -2.25
C ALA A 295 13.53 -5.40 -3.06
N GLN A 296 14.60 -6.12 -2.71
CA GLN A 296 14.88 -7.40 -3.32
C GLN A 296 13.96 -8.46 -2.73
N GLY A 297 13.37 -9.26 -3.59
CA GLY A 297 12.51 -10.37 -3.24
C GLY A 297 11.94 -11.00 -4.50
N ASP A 298 11.55 -12.27 -4.41
CA ASP A 298 10.87 -12.96 -5.49
C ASP A 298 9.35 -12.95 -5.21
N PRO A 299 8.57 -12.15 -5.96
CA PRO A 299 7.12 -12.12 -5.78
C PRO A 299 6.47 -13.48 -6.06
N MET A 300 7.09 -14.31 -6.90
CA MET A 300 6.60 -15.64 -7.25
C MET A 300 6.78 -16.63 -6.10
N ALA A 301 7.83 -16.47 -5.28
CA ALA A 301 8.07 -17.27 -4.09
C ALA A 301 7.35 -16.71 -2.84
N GLY A 302 6.54 -15.64 -2.98
CA GLY A 302 5.89 -14.98 -1.85
C GLY A 302 6.86 -14.24 -0.93
N VAL A 303 7.99 -13.78 -1.46
CA VAL A 303 9.05 -13.10 -0.71
C VAL A 303 8.82 -11.59 -0.64
N ILE A 304 7.94 -11.05 -1.47
CA ILE A 304 7.48 -9.66 -1.36
C ILE A 304 6.18 -9.65 -0.56
N TRP A 305 6.21 -8.92 0.53
CA TRP A 305 5.08 -8.86 1.48
C TRP A 305 4.32 -7.54 1.33
N HIS A 306 3.31 -7.58 0.53
CA HIS A 306 2.40 -6.46 0.33
C HIS A 306 0.94 -6.89 0.06
#